data_da28ee0710aa3bd45a6b385e0e10f198
#
_entry.id   da28ee0710aa3bd45a6b385e0e10f198
#
_cell.length_a   1.000
_cell.length_b   1.000
_cell.length_c   1.000
_cell.angle_alpha   90.00
_cell.angle_beta   90.00
_cell.angle_gamma   90.00
#
_symmetry.space_group_name_H-M   'P 1'
#
loop_
_entity.id
_entity.type
_entity.pdbx_description
1 polymer ?
#
loop_
_entity_poly.entity_id
_entity_poly.type
_entity_poly.pdbx_seq_one_letter_code
_entity_poly.pdbx_strand_id
1 'polypeptide(L)' 'MWSYSSSAGPLYIVPLSDGTFGIKFGGIIWESCATPQAEADNVFCRVTGCPEIDALQDVPTDLSGWAYSPL' A
#
# COMPACT_ATOMS: atom_id res chain seq x y z
N MET A 1 -5.46 -7.61 6.03
CA MET A 1 -4.90 -6.32 5.56
C MET A 1 -3.44 -6.22 5.94
N TRP A 2 -2.69 -5.51 5.17
CA TRP A 2 -1.27 -5.27 5.43
C TRP A 2 -1.07 -3.81 5.78
N SER A 3 -0.10 -3.52 6.64
CA SER A 3 0.18 -2.14 7.05
C SER A 3 1.67 -1.88 7.13
N TYR A 4 2.04 -0.65 6.91
CA TYR A 4 3.40 -0.17 7.06
C TYR A 4 3.38 1.25 7.65
N SER A 5 4.15 1.47 8.71
CA SER A 5 4.25 2.78 9.35
C SER A 5 5.35 3.59 8.66
N SER A 6 4.96 4.44 7.73
CA SER A 6 5.92 5.28 7.01
C SER A 6 6.14 6.61 7.73
N SER A 7 7.14 7.37 7.27
CA SER A 7 7.39 8.71 7.80
C SER A 7 6.25 9.70 7.50
N ALA A 8 5.42 9.40 6.49
CA ALA A 8 4.25 10.21 6.17
C ALA A 8 2.99 9.78 6.93
N GLY A 9 3.05 8.66 7.67
CA GLY A 9 1.92 8.08 8.37
C GLY A 9 1.67 6.64 7.92
N PRO A 10 0.63 5.99 8.46
CA PRO A 10 0.38 4.59 8.16
C PRO A 10 -0.15 4.40 6.74
N LEU A 11 0.37 3.38 6.05
CA LEU A 11 -0.12 2.91 4.77
C LEU A 11 -0.81 1.58 4.98
N TYR A 12 -1.90 1.32 4.24
CA TYR A 12 -2.64 0.05 4.33
C TYR A 12 -2.88 -0.51 2.95
N ILE A 13 -2.67 -1.81 2.80
CA ILE A 13 -3.13 -2.56 1.62
C ILE A 13 -4.36 -3.33 2.08
N VAL A 14 -5.52 -3.01 1.50
CA VAL A 14 -6.82 -3.51 1.95
C VAL A 14 -7.54 -4.24 0.83
N PRO A 15 -8.30 -5.31 1.15
CA PRO A 15 -9.13 -5.95 0.15
C PRO A 15 -10.32 -5.04 -0.20
N LEU A 16 -10.64 -4.98 -1.49
CA LEU A 16 -11.77 -4.24 -2.01
C LEU A 16 -12.91 -5.19 -2.38
N SER A 17 -14.11 -4.64 -2.53
CA SER A 17 -15.31 -5.44 -2.77
C SER A 17 -15.32 -6.17 -4.13
N ASP A 18 -14.49 -5.72 -5.07
CA ASP A 18 -14.40 -6.32 -6.41
C ASP A 18 -13.33 -7.41 -6.52
N GLY A 19 -12.74 -7.83 -5.39
CA GLY A 19 -11.70 -8.85 -5.37
C GLY A 19 -10.28 -8.34 -5.61
N THR A 20 -10.11 -7.04 -5.78
CA THR A 20 -8.78 -6.42 -5.88
C THR A 20 -8.31 -5.93 -4.52
N PHE A 21 -7.09 -5.36 -4.50
CA PHE A 21 -6.49 -4.81 -3.28
C PHE A 21 -6.07 -3.38 -3.54
N GLY A 22 -6.40 -2.48 -2.61
CA GLY A 22 -6.11 -1.07 -2.77
C GLY A 22 -5.09 -0.57 -1.76
N ILE A 23 -4.34 0.46 -2.14
CA ILE A 23 -3.48 1.20 -1.21
C ILE A 23 -4.29 2.34 -0.59
N LYS A 24 -4.40 2.34 0.74
CA LYS A 24 -5.17 3.33 1.48
C LYS A 24 -4.21 4.22 2.26
N PHE A 25 -4.36 5.52 2.07
CA PHE A 25 -3.58 6.52 2.80
C PHE A 25 -4.44 7.76 3.01
N GLY A 26 -4.47 8.27 4.26
CA GLY A 26 -5.29 9.43 4.59
C GLY A 26 -6.79 9.20 4.41
N GLY A 27 -7.26 7.95 4.55
CA GLY A 27 -8.66 7.61 4.38
C GLY A 27 -9.10 7.45 2.93
N ILE A 28 -8.18 7.51 1.98
CA ILE A 28 -8.46 7.47 0.54
C ILE A 28 -7.79 6.24 -0.08
N ILE A 29 -8.50 5.54 -0.97
CA ILE A 29 -7.92 4.49 -1.80
C ILE A 29 -7.34 5.15 -3.05
N TRP A 30 -6.04 5.03 -3.26
CA TRP A 30 -5.34 5.75 -4.33
C TRP A 30 -5.25 4.96 -5.63
N GLU A 31 -5.17 3.60 -5.52
CA GLU A 31 -5.19 2.74 -6.69
C GLU A 31 -5.60 1.33 -6.26
N SER A 32 -5.78 0.42 -7.21
CA SER A 32 -6.04 -0.98 -6.92
C SER A 32 -5.23 -1.89 -7.83
N CYS A 33 -4.87 -3.07 -7.31
CA CYS A 33 -4.13 -4.09 -8.02
C CYS A 33 -4.77 -5.44 -7.78
N ALA A 34 -4.47 -6.40 -8.64
CA ALA A 34 -5.06 -7.74 -8.55
C ALA A 34 -4.60 -8.51 -7.31
N THR A 35 -3.40 -8.23 -6.80
CA THR A 35 -2.83 -8.93 -5.64
C THR A 35 -2.21 -7.94 -4.68
N PRO A 36 -2.11 -8.30 -3.38
CA PRO A 36 -1.44 -7.43 -2.42
C PRO A 36 0.06 -7.26 -2.71
N GLN A 37 0.71 -8.29 -3.28
CA GLN A 37 2.11 -8.17 -3.67
C GLN A 37 2.29 -7.14 -4.79
N ALA A 38 1.40 -7.11 -5.77
CA ALA A 38 1.45 -6.11 -6.84
C ALA A 38 1.29 -4.70 -6.28
N GLU A 39 0.41 -4.51 -5.29
CA GLU A 39 0.23 -3.23 -4.65
C GLU A 39 1.48 -2.80 -3.88
N ALA A 40 2.11 -3.73 -3.14
CA ALA A 40 3.36 -3.44 -2.44
C ALA A 40 4.48 -3.08 -3.41
N ASP A 41 4.53 -3.73 -4.56
CA ASP A 41 5.50 -3.41 -5.62
C ASP A 41 5.29 -2.00 -6.14
N ASN A 42 4.04 -1.58 -6.34
CA ASN A 42 3.73 -0.24 -6.82
C ASN A 42 4.11 0.84 -5.80
N VAL A 43 3.93 0.57 -4.51
CA VAL A 43 4.39 1.49 -3.46
C VAL A 43 5.91 1.66 -3.55
N PHE A 44 6.65 0.56 -3.67
CA PHE A 44 8.10 0.61 -3.79
C PHE A 44 8.55 1.32 -5.07
N CYS A 45 7.85 1.11 -6.18
CA CYS A 45 8.17 1.72 -7.47
C CYS A 45 7.69 3.17 -7.59
N ARG A 46 6.97 3.69 -6.60
CA ARG A 46 6.51 5.08 -6.55
C ARG A 46 5.52 5.41 -7.67
N VAL A 47 4.59 4.51 -7.90
CA VAL A 47 3.60 4.66 -8.98
C VAL A 47 2.17 4.49 -8.48
N THR A 48 1.90 4.88 -7.22
CA THR A 48 0.56 4.75 -6.63
C THR A 48 -0.38 5.87 -7.06
N GLY A 49 0.15 6.98 -7.54
CA GLY A 49 -0.63 8.17 -7.84
C GLY A 49 -0.83 9.10 -6.66
N CYS A 50 -0.38 8.71 -5.46
CA CYS A 50 -0.42 9.56 -4.28
C CYS A 50 0.94 10.25 -4.11
N PRO A 51 1.02 11.58 -4.20
CA PRO A 51 2.32 12.27 -4.10
C PRO A 51 3.07 11.98 -2.80
N GLU A 52 2.35 11.88 -1.67
CA GLU A 52 2.97 11.63 -0.38
C GLU A 52 3.60 10.23 -0.33
N ILE A 53 2.90 9.22 -0.86
CA ILE A 53 3.42 7.85 -0.92
C ILE A 53 4.59 7.78 -1.90
N ASP A 54 4.43 8.36 -3.08
CA ASP A 54 5.43 8.26 -4.14
C ASP A 54 6.72 9.03 -3.79
N ALA A 55 6.66 9.94 -2.82
CA ALA A 55 7.84 10.66 -2.32
C ALA A 55 8.60 9.89 -1.24
N LEU A 56 8.05 8.80 -0.69
CA LEU A 56 8.71 8.03 0.36
C LEU A 56 9.91 7.28 -0.20
N GLN A 57 10.98 7.20 0.61
CA GLN A 57 12.22 6.54 0.18
C GLN A 57 12.56 5.32 1.03
N ASP A 58 11.84 5.09 2.12
CA ASP A 58 12.14 4.05 3.10
C ASP A 58 11.07 2.95 3.13
N VAL A 59 10.29 2.80 2.06
CA VAL A 59 9.27 1.77 2.00
C VAL A 59 9.88 0.39 1.75
N PRO A 60 9.21 -0.69 2.21
CA PRO A 60 9.70 -2.05 1.95
C PRO A 60 9.76 -2.37 0.47
N THR A 61 10.71 -3.22 0.07
CA THR A 61 10.87 -3.62 -1.33
C THR A 61 9.78 -4.57 -1.79
N ASP A 62 9.14 -5.28 -0.86
CA ASP A 62 8.06 -6.22 -1.18
C ASP A 62 7.12 -6.39 0.01
N LEU A 63 6.10 -7.23 -0.18
CA LEU A 63 5.04 -7.43 0.82
C LEU A 63 5.55 -8.02 2.13
N SER A 64 6.68 -8.73 2.12
CA SER A 64 7.23 -9.33 3.33
C SER A 64 7.66 -8.30 4.38
N GLY A 65 7.91 -7.07 3.96
CA GLY A 65 8.22 -5.97 4.86
C GLY A 65 7.01 -5.28 5.48
N TRP A 66 5.80 -5.71 5.13
CA TRP A 66 4.55 -5.17 5.67
C TRP A 66 4.03 -6.08 6.78
N ALA A 67 3.37 -5.49 7.76
CA ALA A 67 2.73 -6.27 8.83
C ALA A 67 1.36 -6.74 8.36
N TYR A 68 1.07 -8.04 8.51
CA TYR A 68 -0.23 -8.60 8.18
C TYR A 68 -1.13 -8.64 9.41
N SER A 69 -2.37 -8.22 9.25
CA SER A 69 -3.40 -8.29 10.28
C SER A 69 -4.69 -8.81 9.66
N PRO A 70 -5.27 -9.90 10.16
CA PRO A 70 -6.59 -10.34 9.71
C PRO A 70 -7.64 -9.31 10.16
N LEU A 71 -8.59 -9.04 9.29
CA LEU A 71 -9.68 -8.12 9.64
C LEU A 71 -10.82 -8.84 10.32
#